data_c0e441436a0a921b74493f1727e905a6
#
_entry.id   c0e441436a0a921b74493f1727e905a6
#
_cell.length_a   1.000
_cell.length_b   1.000
_cell.length_c   1.000
_cell.angle_alpha   90.00
_cell.angle_beta   90.00
_cell.angle_gamma   90.00
#
_symmetry.space_group_name_H-M   'P 1'
#
loop_
_entity.id
_entity.type
_entity.pdbx_description
1 polymer ?
#
loop_
_entity_poly.entity_id
_entity_poly.type
_entity_poly.pdbx_seq_one_letter_code
_entity_poly.pdbx_strand_id
1 'polypeptide(L)'
;MANSTLSKAKAAKKDEFYTQFYDIEAEMEAYLDYNPDVFRGKTVLLPCDDPEWSNFTRYFAQNFEELGLKKLISTSYAPDSKTYKGGTQLSLFETQSPKFDKDKTKTHGKIFVLTEDTTGDGVIDLDDLQWDYLEGDGDFRSDEVKKLRDEADIIITNPPFSLFRVFLAWIVEAKKQFIIIGNINCVTYKEVFPLIQNNSVWMGCTIHSGDREFEVPEGYPLKAAGWRIDENGKKYIRVKGVRWYTNIDHGRRHHPLELMTMADNIKYSKHKEVKGKQYSVYDNFEAIEVPFTDAIPKDYDEIMGVPITFLDKYYPEQFEIVGITQSWFGMASKIYPKQIQVSKTGKKSVVTKLNDGAAIEVDRPIEGDVYYIVDGKYYTQAYARILIRKKVSPNTH
;
A
#
# COMPACT_ATOMS: atom_id res chain seq x y z
N MET A 1 4.95 -18.40 -9.38
CA MET A 1 3.67 -18.24 -10.13
C MET A 1 2.92 -16.92 -9.83
N ALA A 2 3.31 -16.15 -8.84
CA ALA A 2 2.71 -14.84 -8.57
C ALA A 2 3.01 -13.76 -9.64
N ASN A 3 4.16 -13.82 -10.30
CA ASN A 3 4.57 -12.82 -11.31
C ASN A 3 3.82 -12.87 -12.65
N SER A 4 3.20 -14.00 -13.00
CA SER A 4 2.49 -14.11 -14.29
C SER A 4 1.08 -13.48 -14.25
N THR A 5 0.48 -13.42 -13.07
CA THR A 5 -0.84 -12.79 -12.89
C THR A 5 -0.73 -11.27 -12.81
N LEU A 6 0.33 -10.76 -12.14
CA LEU A 6 0.62 -9.32 -12.10
C LEU A 6 1.06 -8.78 -13.48
N SER A 7 1.84 -9.55 -14.26
CA SER A 7 2.24 -9.13 -15.61
C SER A 7 1.06 -9.15 -16.59
N LYS A 8 0.11 -10.07 -16.42
CA LYS A 8 -1.15 -10.11 -17.19
C LYS A 8 -2.12 -9.00 -16.75
N ALA A 9 -2.16 -8.65 -15.48
CA ALA A 9 -2.90 -7.49 -14.99
C ALA A 9 -2.30 -6.17 -15.49
N LYS A 10 -0.97 -6.04 -15.47
CA LYS A 10 -0.24 -4.92 -16.09
C LYS A 10 -0.57 -4.70 -17.57
N ALA A 11 -0.63 -5.79 -18.35
CA ALA A 11 -0.96 -5.74 -19.77
C ALA A 11 -2.43 -5.37 -20.02
N ALA A 12 -3.30 -5.50 -19.01
CA ALA A 12 -4.74 -5.33 -19.15
C ALA A 12 -5.29 -4.07 -18.44
N LYS A 13 -4.48 -3.26 -17.73
CA LYS A 13 -4.94 -2.14 -16.88
C LYS A 13 -6.18 -2.49 -16.04
N LYS A 14 -6.17 -3.68 -15.39
CA LYS A 14 -7.34 -4.31 -14.73
C LYS A 14 -7.32 -4.14 -13.22
N ASP A 15 -6.96 -2.98 -12.72
CA ASP A 15 -6.70 -2.74 -11.30
C ASP A 15 -7.39 -1.48 -10.77
N GLU A 16 -8.52 -1.10 -11.37
CA GLU A 16 -9.43 -0.09 -10.82
C GLU A 16 -10.33 -0.76 -9.77
N PHE A 17 -10.13 -0.39 -8.52
CA PHE A 17 -10.84 -0.91 -7.36
C PHE A 17 -11.44 0.24 -6.56
N TYR A 18 -12.73 0.16 -6.25
CA TYR A 18 -13.40 1.17 -5.44
C TYR A 18 -13.28 0.83 -3.96
N THR A 19 -12.59 1.69 -3.21
CA THR A 19 -12.40 1.57 -1.76
C THR A 19 -13.73 1.73 -1.03
N GLN A 20 -13.98 0.92 -0.01
CA GLN A 20 -15.19 1.01 0.78
C GLN A 20 -15.19 2.29 1.63
N PHE A 21 -16.35 2.91 1.78
CA PHE A 21 -16.52 4.17 2.51
C PHE A 21 -16.00 4.07 3.95
N TYR A 22 -16.33 3.01 4.67
CA TYR A 22 -15.90 2.79 6.05
C TYR A 22 -14.37 2.64 6.23
N ASP A 23 -13.66 2.11 5.22
CA ASP A 23 -12.19 2.04 5.26
C ASP A 23 -11.55 3.42 5.10
N ILE A 24 -12.19 4.32 4.32
CA ILE A 24 -11.76 5.71 4.16
C ILE A 24 -12.02 6.49 5.45
N GLU A 25 -13.26 6.45 5.94
CA GLU A 25 -13.70 7.10 7.15
C GLU A 25 -12.78 6.75 8.33
N ALA A 26 -12.61 5.46 8.62
CA ALA A 26 -11.77 5.00 9.72
C ALA A 26 -10.30 5.48 9.59
N GLU A 27 -9.75 5.55 8.37
CA GLU A 27 -8.39 6.04 8.18
C GLU A 27 -8.31 7.55 8.41
N MET A 28 -9.24 8.33 7.87
CA MET A 28 -9.25 9.79 8.04
C MET A 28 -9.49 10.18 9.50
N GLU A 29 -10.42 9.51 10.20
CA GLU A 29 -10.66 9.71 11.63
C GLU A 29 -9.40 9.52 12.46
N ALA A 30 -8.57 8.52 12.17
CA ALA A 30 -7.33 8.29 12.90
C ALA A 30 -6.30 9.44 12.78
N TYR A 31 -6.32 10.20 11.68
CA TYR A 31 -5.51 11.42 11.55
C TYR A 31 -6.13 12.60 12.30
N LEU A 32 -7.46 12.74 12.23
CA LEU A 32 -8.21 13.78 12.96
C LEU A 32 -8.10 13.62 14.47
N ASP A 33 -8.14 12.40 14.98
CA ASP A 33 -7.92 12.09 16.41
C ASP A 33 -6.54 12.55 16.90
N TYR A 34 -5.53 12.47 16.03
CA TYR A 34 -4.18 12.91 16.34
C TYR A 34 -3.97 14.42 16.15
N ASN A 35 -4.49 14.96 15.06
CA ASN A 35 -4.46 16.38 14.71
C ASN A 35 -5.78 16.81 14.07
N PRO A 36 -6.70 17.40 14.83
CA PRO A 36 -8.00 17.85 14.34
C PRO A 36 -7.94 18.85 13.17
N ASP A 37 -6.82 19.56 13.01
CA ASP A 37 -6.63 20.54 11.95
C ASP A 37 -5.84 20.02 10.75
N VAL A 38 -5.63 18.70 10.63
CA VAL A 38 -4.81 18.10 9.57
C VAL A 38 -5.27 18.49 8.16
N PHE A 39 -6.57 18.64 7.95
CA PHE A 39 -7.18 19.02 6.67
C PHE A 39 -7.59 20.50 6.59
N ARG A 40 -7.59 21.23 7.72
CA ARG A 40 -8.10 22.58 7.79
C ARG A 40 -7.33 23.56 6.90
N GLY A 41 -8.08 24.29 6.05
CA GLY A 41 -7.52 25.25 5.09
C GLY A 41 -6.73 24.62 3.94
N LYS A 42 -6.83 23.29 3.74
CA LYS A 42 -6.10 22.57 2.71
C LYS A 42 -6.89 22.41 1.43
N THR A 43 -6.16 22.36 0.31
CA THR A 43 -6.65 21.88 -0.98
C THR A 43 -6.35 20.39 -1.09
N VAL A 44 -7.39 19.56 -1.18
CA VAL A 44 -7.29 18.11 -1.33
C VAL A 44 -7.51 17.74 -2.79
N LEU A 45 -6.62 16.92 -3.36
CA LEU A 45 -6.73 16.37 -4.70
C LEU A 45 -6.94 14.85 -4.65
N LEU A 46 -7.94 14.38 -5.37
CA LEU A 46 -8.33 12.98 -5.57
C LEU A 46 -8.14 12.61 -7.06
N PRO A 47 -6.91 12.29 -7.52
CA PRO A 47 -6.60 12.27 -8.96
C PRO A 47 -6.96 10.98 -9.70
N CYS A 48 -7.53 9.99 -9.02
CA CYS A 48 -7.94 8.70 -9.60
C CYS A 48 -9.39 8.35 -9.22
N ASP A 49 -10.17 9.33 -8.82
CA ASP A 49 -11.45 9.15 -8.16
C ASP A 49 -12.56 9.81 -8.95
N ASP A 50 -13.31 9.00 -9.70
CA ASP A 50 -14.51 9.45 -10.40
C ASP A 50 -15.58 9.85 -9.37
N PRO A 51 -15.99 11.13 -9.31
CA PRO A 51 -16.91 11.63 -8.28
C PRO A 51 -18.25 10.93 -8.22
N GLU A 52 -18.70 10.38 -9.34
CA GLU A 52 -19.99 9.67 -9.40
C GLU A 52 -19.92 8.32 -8.68
N TRP A 53 -18.73 7.75 -8.54
CA TRP A 53 -18.53 6.38 -8.02
C TRP A 53 -17.56 6.31 -6.86
N SER A 54 -16.68 7.31 -6.70
CA SER A 54 -15.64 7.29 -5.67
C SER A 54 -16.20 7.61 -4.29
N ASN A 55 -15.97 6.69 -3.35
CA ASN A 55 -16.25 6.94 -1.95
C ASN A 55 -15.30 7.98 -1.34
N PHE A 56 -14.13 8.24 -1.94
CA PHE A 56 -13.25 9.34 -1.50
C PHE A 56 -13.91 10.68 -1.76
N THR A 57 -14.40 10.92 -2.98
CA THR A 57 -15.09 12.18 -3.30
C THR A 57 -16.30 12.38 -2.41
N ARG A 58 -17.09 11.32 -2.20
CA ARG A 58 -18.26 11.38 -1.31
C ARG A 58 -17.88 11.73 0.12
N TYR A 59 -16.85 11.08 0.68
CA TYR A 59 -16.41 11.35 2.04
C TYR A 59 -15.97 12.79 2.23
N PHE A 60 -15.07 13.30 1.37
CA PHE A 60 -14.54 14.65 1.49
C PHE A 60 -15.56 15.73 1.17
N ALA A 61 -16.51 15.49 0.26
CA ALA A 61 -17.57 16.44 -0.03
C ALA A 61 -18.59 16.51 1.12
N GLN A 62 -19.03 15.36 1.66
CA GLN A 62 -19.97 15.31 2.79
C GLN A 62 -19.40 15.92 4.08
N ASN A 63 -18.08 15.89 4.27
CA ASN A 63 -17.40 16.41 5.46
C ASN A 63 -16.62 17.71 5.17
N PHE A 64 -16.90 18.40 4.05
CA PHE A 64 -16.11 19.54 3.58
C PHE A 64 -15.99 20.65 4.63
N GLU A 65 -17.10 21.07 5.22
CA GLU A 65 -17.15 22.11 6.25
C GLU A 65 -16.55 21.65 7.57
N GLU A 66 -16.85 20.42 8.02
CA GLU A 66 -16.34 19.85 9.26
C GLU A 66 -14.82 19.73 9.23
N LEU A 67 -14.26 19.23 8.13
CA LEU A 67 -12.83 19.17 7.88
C LEU A 67 -12.19 20.54 7.68
N GLY A 68 -13.01 21.58 7.43
CA GLY A 68 -12.57 22.94 7.16
C GLY A 68 -11.72 23.06 5.90
N LEU A 69 -12.03 22.27 4.86
CA LEU A 69 -11.29 22.29 3.61
C LEU A 69 -11.36 23.67 2.92
N LYS A 70 -10.27 24.05 2.27
CA LYS A 70 -10.25 25.23 1.40
C LYS A 70 -10.82 24.86 0.01
N LYS A 71 -10.50 23.68 -0.51
CA LYS A 71 -10.88 23.24 -1.86
C LYS A 71 -10.78 21.72 -1.95
N LEU A 72 -11.74 21.12 -2.60
CA LEU A 72 -11.70 19.71 -3.01
C LEU A 72 -11.65 19.65 -4.54
N ILE A 73 -10.70 18.87 -5.07
CA ILE A 73 -10.56 18.60 -6.50
C ILE A 73 -10.57 17.09 -6.69
N SER A 74 -11.45 16.58 -7.54
CA SER A 74 -11.49 15.18 -7.93
C SER A 74 -11.40 15.07 -9.45
N THR A 75 -10.62 14.10 -9.96
CA THR A 75 -10.50 13.86 -11.39
C THR A 75 -10.76 12.40 -11.74
N SER A 76 -11.37 12.17 -12.88
CA SER A 76 -11.57 10.84 -13.45
C SER A 76 -10.73 10.62 -14.68
N TYR A 77 -10.45 9.34 -14.96
CA TYR A 77 -9.80 8.89 -16.18
C TYR A 77 -10.86 8.60 -17.26
N ALA A 78 -10.59 9.00 -18.50
CA ALA A 78 -11.55 8.85 -19.61
C ALA A 78 -11.99 7.38 -19.81
N PRO A 79 -13.28 7.08 -20.00
CA PRO A 79 -13.79 5.72 -20.18
C PRO A 79 -13.12 4.94 -21.32
N ASP A 80 -12.86 5.60 -22.48
CA ASP A 80 -12.23 4.95 -23.63
C ASP A 80 -10.73 4.62 -23.40
N SER A 81 -10.09 5.35 -22.49
CA SER A 81 -8.72 5.08 -22.05
C SER A 81 -8.68 3.97 -20.98
N LYS A 82 -9.81 3.60 -20.39
CA LYS A 82 -9.95 2.45 -19.48
C LYS A 82 -9.99 1.14 -20.29
N THR A 83 -9.40 0.11 -19.76
CA THR A 83 -9.34 -1.20 -20.43
C THR A 83 -10.66 -1.97 -20.38
N TYR A 84 -11.52 -1.64 -19.42
CA TYR A 84 -12.87 -2.21 -19.32
C TYR A 84 -13.89 -1.26 -19.93
N LYS A 85 -14.35 -1.63 -21.11
CA LYS A 85 -15.58 -1.14 -21.69
C LYS A 85 -16.76 -1.92 -21.07
N GLY A 86 -17.00 -1.76 -19.79
CA GLY A 86 -18.32 -2.01 -19.20
C GLY A 86 -19.22 -0.96 -19.78
N GLY A 87 -20.46 -1.31 -20.16
CA GLY A 87 -21.39 -0.35 -20.73
C GLY A 87 -21.40 0.90 -19.86
N THR A 88 -20.98 2.01 -20.44
CA THR A 88 -20.91 3.29 -19.75
C THR A 88 -22.35 3.68 -19.46
N GLN A 89 -22.84 3.35 -18.28
CA GLN A 89 -24.10 3.87 -17.81
C GLN A 89 -23.81 5.33 -17.46
N LEU A 90 -24.09 6.20 -18.42
CA LEU A 90 -24.02 7.64 -18.20
C LEU A 90 -24.96 7.97 -17.06
N SER A 91 -24.47 8.66 -16.05
CA SER A 91 -25.32 9.08 -14.95
C SER A 91 -26.41 10.04 -15.44
N LEU A 92 -27.54 10.04 -14.76
CA LEU A 92 -28.59 11.03 -15.02
C LEU A 92 -28.08 12.45 -14.77
N PHE A 93 -27.18 12.61 -13.80
CA PHE A 93 -26.54 13.87 -13.46
C PHE A 93 -25.70 14.43 -14.62
N GLU A 94 -24.90 13.60 -15.26
CA GLU A 94 -24.10 14.00 -16.44
C GLU A 94 -24.98 14.31 -17.64
N THR A 95 -25.92 13.44 -17.98
CA THR A 95 -26.78 13.59 -19.18
C THR A 95 -27.74 14.74 -19.09
N GLN A 96 -28.09 15.21 -17.90
CA GLN A 96 -28.96 16.38 -17.68
C GLN A 96 -28.17 17.69 -17.59
N SER A 97 -26.83 17.63 -17.49
CA SER A 97 -25.98 18.81 -17.42
C SER A 97 -25.93 19.55 -18.76
N PRO A 98 -26.02 20.89 -18.78
CA PRO A 98 -25.82 21.70 -19.99
C PRO A 98 -24.38 21.57 -20.55
N LYS A 99 -23.42 21.05 -19.78
CA LYS A 99 -22.03 20.79 -20.20
C LYS A 99 -21.85 19.43 -20.86
N PHE A 100 -22.88 18.58 -20.89
CA PHE A 100 -22.79 17.25 -21.46
C PHE A 100 -22.40 17.27 -22.94
N ASP A 101 -21.32 16.59 -23.27
CA ASP A 101 -20.82 16.40 -24.64
C ASP A 101 -20.64 14.90 -24.90
N LYS A 102 -21.43 14.36 -25.83
CA LYS A 102 -21.47 12.92 -26.14
C LYS A 102 -20.14 12.36 -26.62
N ASP A 103 -19.30 13.18 -27.25
CA ASP A 103 -17.99 12.76 -27.76
C ASP A 103 -16.91 12.88 -26.68
N LYS A 104 -16.92 13.97 -25.93
CA LYS A 104 -15.98 14.20 -24.84
C LYS A 104 -16.15 13.23 -23.67
N THR A 105 -17.39 12.88 -23.31
CA THR A 105 -17.67 12.00 -22.17
C THR A 105 -16.95 10.66 -22.22
N LYS A 106 -16.54 10.20 -23.42
CA LYS A 106 -15.80 8.94 -23.61
C LYS A 106 -14.29 9.12 -23.67
N THR A 107 -13.83 10.24 -24.19
CA THR A 107 -12.44 10.46 -24.57
C THR A 107 -11.68 11.40 -23.64
N HIS A 108 -12.37 12.17 -22.83
CA HIS A 108 -11.79 13.12 -21.89
C HIS A 108 -12.02 12.69 -20.44
N GLY A 109 -11.08 12.98 -19.59
CA GLY A 109 -11.26 12.91 -18.14
C GLY A 109 -12.22 14.02 -17.69
N LYS A 110 -12.73 13.89 -16.48
CA LYS A 110 -13.56 14.91 -15.83
C LYS A 110 -12.84 15.49 -14.63
N ILE A 111 -13.09 16.76 -14.37
CA ILE A 111 -12.66 17.44 -13.15
C ILE A 111 -13.88 17.90 -12.38
N PHE A 112 -13.87 17.72 -11.07
CA PHE A 112 -14.89 18.19 -10.15
C PHE A 112 -14.22 19.05 -9.08
N VAL A 113 -14.84 20.18 -8.79
CA VAL A 113 -14.32 21.15 -7.84
C VAL A 113 -15.42 21.54 -6.87
N LEU A 114 -15.09 21.55 -5.57
CA LEU A 114 -15.94 22.05 -4.50
C LEU A 114 -15.19 23.12 -3.72
N THR A 115 -15.76 24.30 -3.59
CA THR A 115 -15.16 25.44 -2.87
C THR A 115 -16.16 26.20 -2.03
N GLU A 116 -17.44 26.24 -2.42
CA GLU A 116 -18.47 27.06 -1.83
C GLU A 116 -19.86 26.47 -2.07
N ASP A 117 -20.84 26.93 -1.30
CA ASP A 117 -22.25 26.65 -1.52
C ASP A 117 -22.71 27.33 -2.83
N THR A 118 -22.96 26.53 -3.85
CA THR A 118 -23.42 26.98 -5.17
C THR A 118 -24.92 26.80 -5.35
N THR A 119 -25.56 25.96 -4.52
CA THR A 119 -27.00 25.72 -4.50
C THR A 119 -27.74 26.78 -3.70
N GLY A 120 -27.08 27.41 -2.73
CA GLY A 120 -27.63 28.48 -1.88
C GLY A 120 -28.50 27.94 -0.74
N ASP A 121 -28.37 26.68 -0.37
CA ASP A 121 -29.12 26.04 0.71
C ASP A 121 -28.43 26.18 2.10
N GLY A 122 -27.23 26.73 2.14
CA GLY A 122 -26.47 27.02 3.35
C GLY A 122 -25.61 25.85 3.83
N VAL A 123 -25.44 24.81 3.00
CA VAL A 123 -24.55 23.66 3.26
C VAL A 123 -23.65 23.46 2.05
N ILE A 124 -22.38 23.13 2.28
CA ILE A 124 -21.47 22.76 1.19
C ILE A 124 -21.35 21.24 1.14
N ASP A 125 -21.87 20.63 0.08
CA ASP A 125 -21.88 19.18 -0.08
C ASP A 125 -21.74 18.70 -1.53
N LEU A 126 -22.21 17.48 -1.81
CA LEU A 126 -22.10 16.86 -3.14
C LEU A 126 -22.88 17.60 -4.22
N ASP A 127 -23.96 18.29 -3.87
CA ASP A 127 -24.82 18.99 -4.82
C ASP A 127 -24.15 20.29 -5.32
N ASP A 128 -23.13 20.77 -4.60
CA ASP A 128 -22.33 21.94 -4.97
C ASP A 128 -21.14 21.63 -5.88
N LEU A 129 -20.90 20.34 -6.18
CA LEU A 129 -19.79 19.93 -7.04
C LEU A 129 -19.93 20.51 -8.44
N GLN A 130 -19.04 21.43 -8.78
CA GLN A 130 -18.91 21.93 -10.15
C GLN A 130 -18.03 21.00 -10.97
N TRP A 131 -18.45 20.61 -12.15
CA TRP A 131 -17.68 19.72 -13.01
C TRP A 131 -17.45 20.28 -14.41
N ASP A 132 -16.37 19.82 -15.06
CA ASP A 132 -16.04 20.11 -16.45
C ASP A 132 -15.25 18.94 -17.04
N TYR A 133 -15.02 18.95 -18.35
CA TYR A 133 -14.08 18.05 -19.00
C TYR A 133 -12.65 18.60 -18.86
N LEU A 134 -11.71 17.69 -18.62
CA LEU A 134 -10.29 17.96 -18.79
C LEU A 134 -9.97 18.10 -20.30
N GLU A 135 -8.86 18.76 -20.65
CA GLU A 135 -8.38 18.83 -22.04
C GLU A 135 -7.93 17.46 -22.56
N GLY A 136 -7.38 16.63 -21.65
CA GLY A 136 -6.89 15.29 -21.92
C GLY A 136 -7.77 14.19 -21.32
N ASP A 137 -7.22 12.97 -21.30
CA ASP A 137 -7.90 11.78 -20.81
C ASP A 137 -7.89 11.64 -19.27
N GLY A 138 -7.30 12.60 -18.55
CA GLY A 138 -7.18 12.58 -17.08
C GLY A 138 -6.03 11.72 -16.55
N ASP A 139 -5.07 11.35 -17.38
CA ASP A 139 -3.85 10.66 -16.90
C ASP A 139 -3.11 11.57 -15.90
N PHE A 140 -2.82 11.05 -14.71
CA PHE A 140 -2.12 11.81 -13.66
C PHE A 140 -0.74 12.33 -14.09
N ARG A 141 -0.15 11.75 -15.16
CA ARG A 141 1.14 12.16 -15.72
C ARG A 141 1.02 13.32 -16.70
N SER A 142 -0.18 13.69 -17.13
CA SER A 142 -0.41 14.83 -18.02
C SER A 142 -0.02 16.15 -17.37
N ASP A 143 0.34 17.13 -18.16
CA ASP A 143 0.71 18.46 -17.63
C ASP A 143 -0.48 19.18 -17.00
N GLU A 144 -1.69 18.87 -17.43
CA GLU A 144 -2.92 19.38 -16.86
C GLU A 144 -3.12 18.87 -15.42
N VAL A 145 -3.04 17.55 -15.20
CA VAL A 145 -3.19 16.96 -13.86
C VAL A 145 -2.00 17.28 -12.96
N LYS A 146 -0.78 17.45 -13.53
CA LYS A 146 0.37 17.98 -12.77
C LYS A 146 0.12 19.37 -12.20
N LYS A 147 -0.54 20.26 -12.93
CA LYS A 147 -0.91 21.59 -12.40
C LYS A 147 -1.85 21.48 -11.21
N LEU A 148 -2.83 20.56 -11.28
CA LEU A 148 -3.73 20.29 -10.14
C LEU A 148 -2.96 19.71 -8.94
N ARG A 149 -2.00 18.79 -9.18
CA ARG A 149 -1.08 18.30 -8.16
C ARG A 149 -0.31 19.43 -7.49
N ASP A 150 0.22 20.34 -8.30
CA ASP A 150 1.08 21.42 -7.81
C ASP A 150 0.26 22.46 -7.01
N GLU A 151 -1.02 22.63 -7.33
CA GLU A 151 -1.98 23.42 -6.55
C GLU A 151 -2.35 22.76 -5.22
N ALA A 152 -2.49 21.45 -5.18
CA ALA A 152 -2.94 20.72 -4.00
C ALA A 152 -1.93 20.78 -2.85
N ASP A 153 -2.45 20.72 -1.61
CA ASP A 153 -1.67 20.51 -0.40
C ASP A 153 -1.52 19.01 -0.08
N ILE A 154 -2.62 18.26 -0.26
CA ILE A 154 -2.73 16.85 0.09
C ILE A 154 -3.30 16.06 -1.08
N ILE A 155 -2.71 14.89 -1.37
CA ILE A 155 -3.18 13.96 -2.40
C ILE A 155 -3.70 12.71 -1.69
N ILE A 156 -4.98 12.36 -1.92
CA ILE A 156 -5.63 11.21 -1.29
C ILE A 156 -6.32 10.39 -2.36
N THR A 157 -6.01 9.09 -2.48
CA THR A 157 -6.61 8.26 -3.54
C THR A 157 -6.24 6.78 -3.40
N ASN A 158 -6.93 5.94 -4.16
CA ASN A 158 -6.53 4.57 -4.46
C ASN A 158 -5.96 4.51 -5.89
N PRO A 159 -4.64 4.69 -6.09
CA PRO A 159 -4.07 4.65 -7.42
C PRO A 159 -4.07 3.22 -7.97
N PRO A 160 -4.07 3.03 -9.31
CA PRO A 160 -3.92 1.72 -9.91
C PRO A 160 -2.67 1.00 -9.37
N PHE A 161 -2.82 -0.19 -8.79
CA PHE A 161 -1.72 -0.92 -8.13
C PHE A 161 -0.54 -1.20 -9.05
N SER A 162 -0.79 -1.40 -10.35
CA SER A 162 0.25 -1.57 -11.36
C SER A 162 1.12 -0.32 -11.56
N LEU A 163 0.58 0.86 -11.27
CA LEU A 163 1.23 2.17 -11.44
C LEU A 163 1.74 2.74 -10.11
N PHE A 164 1.56 2.04 -8.98
CA PHE A 164 1.88 2.55 -7.64
C PHE A 164 3.26 3.21 -7.54
N ARG A 165 4.31 2.59 -8.10
CA ARG A 165 5.68 3.15 -8.05
C ARG A 165 5.81 4.49 -8.77
N VAL A 166 5.21 4.59 -9.95
CA VAL A 166 5.23 5.81 -10.76
C VAL A 166 4.39 6.89 -10.09
N PHE A 167 3.25 6.50 -9.51
CA PHE A 167 2.36 7.41 -8.81
C PHE A 167 2.98 7.96 -7.53
N LEU A 168 3.62 7.11 -6.71
CA LEU A 168 4.32 7.56 -5.50
C LEU A 168 5.48 8.51 -5.86
N ALA A 169 6.26 8.19 -6.89
CA ALA A 169 7.33 9.06 -7.37
C ALA A 169 6.81 10.43 -7.82
N TRP A 170 5.67 10.45 -8.53
CA TRP A 170 4.99 11.66 -8.97
C TRP A 170 4.55 12.58 -7.81
N ILE A 171 4.11 12.00 -6.67
CA ILE A 171 3.76 12.76 -5.47
C ILE A 171 5.02 13.28 -4.76
N VAL A 172 6.02 12.41 -4.57
CA VAL A 172 7.25 12.72 -3.82
C VAL A 172 8.07 13.80 -4.54
N GLU A 173 8.14 13.76 -5.87
CA GLU A 173 8.78 14.79 -6.71
C GLU A 173 8.20 16.19 -6.42
N ALA A 174 6.88 16.28 -6.25
CA ALA A 174 6.19 17.53 -5.96
C ALA A 174 6.18 17.89 -4.47
N LYS A 175 6.79 17.07 -3.60
CA LYS A 175 6.86 17.26 -2.14
C LYS A 175 5.48 17.46 -1.50
N LYS A 176 4.47 16.75 -1.99
CA LYS A 176 3.11 16.84 -1.47
C LYS A 176 2.89 15.91 -0.28
N GLN A 177 1.98 16.32 0.61
CA GLN A 177 1.42 15.41 1.60
C GLN A 177 0.48 14.41 0.90
N PHE A 178 0.37 13.20 1.43
CA PHE A 178 -0.49 12.19 0.81
C PHE A 178 -0.96 11.11 1.76
N ILE A 179 -2.10 10.50 1.42
CA ILE A 179 -2.64 9.26 1.98
C ILE A 179 -3.12 8.41 0.80
N ILE A 180 -2.41 7.33 0.49
CA ILE A 180 -2.73 6.50 -0.70
C ILE A 180 -2.77 5.02 -0.36
N ILE A 181 -3.56 4.27 -1.12
CA ILE A 181 -3.65 2.81 -0.99
C ILE A 181 -2.60 2.13 -1.88
N GLY A 182 -1.98 1.09 -1.33
CA GLY A 182 -1.05 0.23 -2.06
C GLY A 182 -1.00 -1.18 -1.49
N ASN A 183 -0.17 -2.03 -2.08
CA ASN A 183 0.07 -3.37 -1.55
C ASN A 183 1.30 -3.36 -0.63
N ILE A 184 1.27 -4.09 0.49
CA ILE A 184 2.40 -4.17 1.44
C ILE A 184 3.70 -4.61 0.76
N ASN A 185 3.63 -5.42 -0.29
CA ASN A 185 4.82 -5.84 -1.03
C ASN A 185 5.52 -4.68 -1.76
N CYS A 186 4.85 -3.53 -1.94
CA CYS A 186 5.49 -2.36 -2.53
C CYS A 186 6.66 -1.84 -1.70
N VAL A 187 6.69 -2.11 -0.39
CA VAL A 187 7.82 -1.75 0.49
C VAL A 187 9.13 -2.39 0.03
N THR A 188 9.08 -3.50 -0.70
CA THR A 188 10.28 -4.21 -1.20
C THR A 188 10.83 -3.64 -2.50
N TYR A 189 10.20 -2.61 -3.07
CA TYR A 189 10.65 -2.00 -4.32
C TYR A 189 11.79 -1.01 -4.06
N LYS A 190 12.77 -1.00 -4.96
CA LYS A 190 13.94 -0.11 -4.86
C LYS A 190 13.59 1.38 -4.89
N GLU A 191 12.44 1.75 -5.45
CA GLU A 191 11.93 3.11 -5.48
C GLU A 191 11.17 3.49 -4.19
N VAL A 192 10.68 2.52 -3.44
CA VAL A 192 9.82 2.74 -2.25
C VAL A 192 10.59 2.59 -0.94
N PHE A 193 11.39 1.51 -0.82
CA PHE A 193 12.08 1.20 0.43
C PHE A 193 12.97 2.33 0.96
N PRO A 194 13.77 3.04 0.14
CA PRO A 194 14.57 4.16 0.63
C PRO A 194 13.75 5.29 1.25
N LEU A 195 12.52 5.51 0.78
CA LEU A 195 11.62 6.51 1.36
C LEU A 195 11.11 6.09 2.75
N ILE A 196 10.93 4.79 2.96
CA ILE A 196 10.57 4.22 4.27
C ILE A 196 11.78 4.25 5.22
N GLN A 197 12.95 3.84 4.73
CA GLN A 197 14.18 3.81 5.51
C GLN A 197 14.59 5.19 6.04
N ASN A 198 14.47 6.23 5.21
CA ASN A 198 14.78 7.61 5.59
C ASN A 198 13.62 8.32 6.28
N ASN A 199 12.55 7.60 6.64
CA ASN A 199 11.39 8.12 7.33
C ASN A 199 10.66 9.25 6.58
N SER A 200 10.62 9.18 5.25
CA SER A 200 9.85 10.10 4.38
C SER A 200 8.47 9.54 4.03
N VAL A 201 8.26 8.23 4.17
CA VAL A 201 7.01 7.52 3.91
C VAL A 201 6.84 6.43 4.96
N TRP A 202 5.60 6.20 5.40
CA TRP A 202 5.26 5.17 6.38
C TRP A 202 3.87 4.57 6.14
N MET A 203 3.51 3.56 6.92
CA MET A 203 2.19 2.93 6.85
C MET A 203 1.14 3.80 7.55
N GLY A 204 -0.09 3.77 7.05
CA GLY A 204 -1.23 4.42 7.72
C GLY A 204 -1.75 3.66 8.94
N CYS A 205 -2.93 4.06 9.42
CA CYS A 205 -3.42 3.71 10.75
C CYS A 205 -4.23 2.42 10.81
N THR A 206 -5.07 2.11 9.83
CA THR A 206 -6.21 1.21 10.05
C THR A 206 -6.07 -0.16 9.40
N ILE A 207 -5.46 -0.27 8.23
CA ILE A 207 -5.36 -1.55 7.51
C ILE A 207 -4.03 -2.24 7.85
N HIS A 208 -4.06 -3.24 8.76
CA HIS A 208 -2.85 -3.94 9.24
C HIS A 208 -2.82 -5.43 8.93
N SER A 209 -3.97 -6.03 8.63
CA SER A 209 -4.06 -7.47 8.36
C SER A 209 -5.28 -7.80 7.54
N GLY A 210 -5.31 -9.00 7.02
CA GLY A 210 -6.42 -9.54 6.26
C GLY A 210 -6.49 -9.03 4.82
N ASP A 211 -7.51 -9.50 4.15
CA ASP A 211 -7.85 -9.09 2.79
C ASP A 211 -8.80 -7.90 2.88
N ARG A 212 -8.70 -6.96 1.94
CA ARG A 212 -9.69 -5.89 1.79
C ARG A 212 -10.59 -6.18 0.61
N GLU A 213 -11.85 -5.85 0.78
CA GLU A 213 -12.86 -6.01 -0.23
C GLU A 213 -13.05 -4.70 -0.99
N PHE A 214 -13.04 -4.80 -2.31
CA PHE A 214 -13.24 -3.65 -3.20
C PHE A 214 -14.40 -3.93 -4.13
N GLU A 215 -15.24 -2.93 -4.35
CA GLU A 215 -16.20 -2.96 -5.43
C GLU A 215 -15.46 -2.83 -6.77
N VAL A 216 -15.92 -3.53 -7.77
CA VAL A 216 -15.33 -3.50 -9.12
C VAL A 216 -16.40 -3.22 -10.16
N PRO A 217 -16.04 -2.62 -11.32
CA PRO A 217 -16.97 -2.35 -12.40
C PRO A 217 -17.71 -3.60 -12.88
N GLU A 218 -18.91 -3.43 -13.43
CA GLU A 218 -19.78 -4.52 -13.87
C GLU A 218 -19.10 -5.49 -14.85
N GLY A 219 -18.30 -4.98 -15.78
CA GLY A 219 -17.51 -5.76 -16.75
C GLY A 219 -16.29 -6.47 -16.20
N TYR A 220 -15.98 -6.35 -14.90
CA TYR A 220 -14.77 -6.95 -14.29
C TYR A 220 -14.88 -8.49 -14.26
N PRO A 221 -13.85 -9.24 -14.75
CA PRO A 221 -13.90 -10.70 -14.74
C PRO A 221 -13.66 -11.27 -13.35
N LEU A 222 -14.66 -11.89 -12.77
CA LEU A 222 -14.60 -12.57 -11.47
C LEU A 222 -13.85 -13.92 -11.60
N LYS A 223 -12.53 -13.87 -11.74
CA LYS A 223 -11.66 -15.05 -11.85
C LYS A 223 -10.79 -15.31 -10.61
N ALA A 224 -10.72 -14.35 -9.69
CA ALA A 224 -9.92 -14.47 -8.48
C ALA A 224 -10.69 -15.24 -7.39
N ALA A 225 -9.98 -15.98 -6.54
CA ALA A 225 -10.57 -16.54 -5.34
C ALA A 225 -11.05 -15.40 -4.40
N GLY A 226 -12.26 -15.55 -3.85
CA GLY A 226 -12.79 -14.57 -2.89
C GLY A 226 -13.58 -13.43 -3.53
N TRP A 227 -14.18 -13.62 -4.70
CA TRP A 227 -15.18 -12.71 -5.23
C TRP A 227 -16.58 -13.00 -4.67
N ARG A 228 -17.43 -11.99 -4.65
CA ARG A 228 -18.87 -12.13 -4.39
C ARG A 228 -19.68 -11.12 -5.20
N ILE A 229 -20.98 -11.37 -5.28
CA ILE A 229 -21.98 -10.41 -5.78
C ILE A 229 -22.95 -10.19 -4.61
N ASP A 230 -23.30 -8.94 -4.33
CA ASP A 230 -24.29 -8.62 -3.31
C ASP A 230 -25.74 -8.71 -3.85
N GLU A 231 -26.72 -8.47 -2.98
CA GLU A 231 -28.15 -8.49 -3.32
C GLU A 231 -28.57 -7.45 -4.36
N ASN A 232 -27.79 -6.38 -4.53
CA ASN A 232 -28.01 -5.33 -5.52
C ASN A 232 -27.27 -5.60 -6.83
N GLY A 233 -26.60 -6.75 -6.98
CA GLY A 233 -25.84 -7.12 -8.17
C GLY A 233 -24.45 -6.51 -8.27
N LYS A 234 -23.99 -5.77 -7.24
CA LYS A 234 -22.65 -5.22 -7.19
C LYS A 234 -21.60 -6.31 -6.97
N LYS A 235 -20.49 -6.18 -7.69
CA LYS A 235 -19.39 -7.15 -7.71
C LYS A 235 -18.25 -6.70 -6.82
N TYR A 236 -17.73 -7.61 -6.02
CA TYR A 236 -16.63 -7.37 -5.11
C TYR A 236 -15.52 -8.39 -5.30
N ILE A 237 -14.29 -7.95 -5.09
CA ILE A 237 -13.10 -8.81 -5.05
C ILE A 237 -12.35 -8.60 -3.76
N ARG A 238 -11.62 -9.62 -3.30
CA ARG A 238 -10.70 -9.51 -2.16
C ARG A 238 -9.27 -9.39 -2.62
N VAL A 239 -8.61 -8.34 -2.15
CA VAL A 239 -7.20 -8.05 -2.42
C VAL A 239 -6.39 -8.23 -1.13
N LYS A 240 -5.36 -9.07 -1.22
CA LYS A 240 -4.45 -9.36 -0.10
C LYS A 240 -3.39 -8.30 0.05
N GLY A 241 -3.03 -8.03 1.31
CA GLY A 241 -1.89 -7.19 1.63
C GLY A 241 -2.08 -5.71 1.33
N VAL A 242 -3.32 -5.23 1.30
CA VAL A 242 -3.62 -3.80 1.15
C VAL A 242 -3.11 -3.02 2.36
N ARG A 243 -2.55 -1.84 2.13
CA ARG A 243 -2.09 -0.89 3.14
C ARG A 243 -2.30 0.54 2.70
N TRP A 244 -2.48 1.41 3.67
CA TRP A 244 -2.30 2.83 3.49
C TRP A 244 -0.82 3.21 3.54
N TYR A 245 -0.40 4.10 2.67
CA TYR A 245 0.90 4.74 2.62
C TYR A 245 0.72 6.23 2.78
N THR A 246 1.56 6.86 3.60
CA THR A 246 1.42 8.28 3.91
C THR A 246 2.75 8.92 4.28
N ASN A 247 2.79 10.25 4.28
CA ASN A 247 3.83 11.07 4.90
C ASN A 247 3.23 12.09 5.89
N ILE A 248 1.94 11.91 6.25
CA ILE A 248 1.26 12.70 7.27
C ILE A 248 1.37 11.96 8.59
N ASP A 249 1.79 12.66 9.64
CA ASP A 249 1.97 12.08 10.96
C ASP A 249 0.64 11.67 11.61
N HIS A 250 0.68 10.64 12.45
CA HIS A 250 -0.48 10.09 13.14
C HIS A 250 -0.09 9.39 14.44
N GLY A 251 -1.03 9.26 15.38
CA GLY A 251 -0.77 8.80 16.74
C GLY A 251 -0.13 7.41 16.83
N ARG A 252 -0.46 6.49 15.91
CA ARG A 252 0.05 5.13 15.95
C ARG A 252 1.58 5.04 15.84
N ARG A 253 2.23 5.98 15.16
CA ARG A 253 3.69 6.01 15.00
C ARG A 253 4.44 6.36 16.28
N HIS A 254 3.72 6.81 17.31
CA HIS A 254 4.27 7.27 18.60
C HIS A 254 4.08 6.22 19.71
N HIS A 255 3.62 5.02 19.38
CA HIS A 255 3.45 3.93 20.33
C HIS A 255 4.62 2.94 20.26
N PRO A 256 5.45 2.85 21.31
CA PRO A 256 6.51 1.85 21.36
C PRO A 256 5.95 0.43 21.39
N LEU A 257 6.68 -0.52 20.80
CA LEU A 257 6.35 -1.93 20.93
C LEU A 257 6.74 -2.43 22.32
N GLU A 258 5.80 -3.12 22.95
CA GLU A 258 6.09 -3.90 24.16
C GLU A 258 6.86 -5.17 23.79
N LEU A 259 8.06 -5.33 24.33
CA LEU A 259 8.97 -6.41 23.97
C LEU A 259 9.29 -7.27 25.18
N MET A 260 9.34 -8.57 24.97
CA MET A 260 9.87 -9.56 25.93
C MET A 260 11.38 -9.78 25.72
N THR A 261 12.05 -10.38 26.71
CA THR A 261 13.42 -10.87 26.52
C THR A 261 13.45 -12.01 25.52
N MET A 262 14.63 -12.30 24.94
CA MET A 262 14.78 -13.45 24.05
C MET A 262 14.41 -14.76 24.79
N ALA A 263 14.83 -14.90 26.04
CA ALA A 263 14.49 -16.05 26.88
C ALA A 263 12.99 -16.19 27.12
N ASP A 264 12.30 -15.09 27.39
CA ASP A 264 10.85 -15.09 27.57
C ASP A 264 10.11 -15.41 26.26
N ASN A 265 10.56 -14.88 25.15
CA ASN A 265 9.99 -15.24 23.83
C ASN A 265 10.12 -16.74 23.57
N ILE A 266 11.28 -17.33 23.79
CA ILE A 266 11.51 -18.77 23.64
C ILE A 266 10.59 -19.58 24.57
N LYS A 267 10.38 -19.12 25.79
CA LYS A 267 9.59 -19.84 26.79
C LYS A 267 8.07 -19.68 26.62
N TYR A 268 7.61 -18.47 26.33
CA TYR A 268 6.19 -18.11 26.45
C TYR A 268 5.51 -17.73 25.13
N SER A 269 6.26 -17.63 24.01
CA SER A 269 5.64 -17.27 22.73
C SER A 269 4.44 -18.16 22.40
N LYS A 270 3.42 -17.55 21.84
CA LYS A 270 2.27 -18.26 21.25
C LYS A 270 2.61 -18.92 19.91
N HIS A 271 3.72 -18.48 19.28
CA HIS A 271 4.15 -18.95 17.97
C HIS A 271 5.04 -20.20 18.12
N LYS A 272 4.62 -21.30 17.53
CA LYS A 272 5.36 -22.58 17.54
C LYS A 272 6.72 -22.52 16.81
N GLU A 273 6.90 -21.52 15.96
CA GLU A 273 8.16 -21.22 15.26
C GLU A 273 9.20 -20.59 16.19
N VAL A 274 8.77 -20.00 17.32
CA VAL A 274 9.61 -19.34 18.32
C VAL A 274 9.69 -20.16 19.62
N LYS A 275 8.54 -20.67 20.08
CA LYS A 275 8.43 -21.39 21.36
C LYS A 275 9.32 -22.62 21.39
N GLY A 276 10.23 -22.68 22.35
CA GLY A 276 11.17 -23.80 22.53
C GLY A 276 12.29 -23.86 21.50
N LYS A 277 12.49 -22.83 20.69
CA LYS A 277 13.51 -22.79 19.63
C LYS A 277 14.39 -21.56 19.78
N GLN A 278 15.65 -21.71 19.40
CA GLN A 278 16.56 -20.57 19.27
C GLN A 278 16.27 -19.81 17.97
N TYR A 279 16.56 -18.52 17.98
CA TYR A 279 16.48 -17.68 16.79
C TYR A 279 17.56 -18.12 15.78
N SER A 280 17.15 -18.38 14.55
CA SER A 280 18.06 -18.77 13.48
C SER A 280 18.92 -17.58 13.06
N VAL A 281 20.18 -17.85 12.68
CA VAL A 281 21.07 -16.86 12.06
C VAL A 281 21.01 -17.06 10.55
N TYR A 282 21.04 -15.96 9.79
CA TYR A 282 21.13 -16.05 8.34
C TYR A 282 22.55 -16.42 7.89
N ASP A 283 22.66 -17.26 6.86
CA ASP A 283 23.94 -17.63 6.27
C ASP A 283 24.51 -16.53 5.35
N ASN A 284 23.65 -15.64 4.84
CA ASN A 284 24.02 -14.58 3.90
C ASN A 284 23.73 -13.16 4.37
N PHE A 285 23.37 -12.96 5.63
CA PHE A 285 23.26 -11.64 6.28
C PHE A 285 23.73 -11.75 7.73
N GLU A 286 24.42 -10.73 8.22
CA GLU A 286 24.84 -10.65 9.62
C GLU A 286 23.65 -10.26 10.52
N ALA A 287 22.64 -11.12 10.60
CA ALA A 287 21.41 -10.88 11.35
C ALA A 287 20.72 -12.19 11.78
N ILE A 288 19.87 -12.09 12.80
CA ILE A 288 19.00 -13.20 13.23
C ILE A 288 17.62 -13.09 12.56
N GLU A 289 16.98 -14.23 12.33
CA GLU A 289 15.59 -14.32 11.90
C GLU A 289 14.64 -14.09 13.08
N VAL A 290 13.79 -13.08 12.98
CA VAL A 290 12.67 -12.84 13.89
C VAL A 290 11.37 -13.02 13.13
N PRO A 291 10.72 -14.19 13.20
CA PRO A 291 9.62 -14.53 12.31
C PRO A 291 8.33 -13.73 12.54
N PHE A 292 8.18 -13.09 13.70
CA PHE A 292 6.99 -12.32 14.08
C PHE A 292 7.37 -11.03 14.81
N THR A 293 6.64 -9.95 14.54
CA THR A 293 6.90 -8.64 15.17
C THR A 293 6.80 -8.66 16.70
N ASP A 294 5.89 -9.46 17.25
CA ASP A 294 5.74 -9.64 18.71
C ASP A 294 6.75 -10.59 19.34
N ALA A 295 7.69 -11.11 18.55
CA ALA A 295 8.81 -11.92 19.01
C ALA A 295 10.16 -11.18 18.91
N ILE A 296 10.17 -9.89 18.66
CA ILE A 296 11.38 -9.07 18.67
C ILE A 296 11.92 -9.04 20.12
N PRO A 297 13.18 -9.50 20.36
CA PRO A 297 13.73 -9.53 21.70
C PRO A 297 14.19 -8.12 22.16
N LYS A 298 13.84 -7.75 23.40
CA LYS A 298 14.25 -6.47 23.98
C LYS A 298 15.72 -6.39 24.39
N ASP A 299 16.35 -7.55 24.57
CA ASP A 299 17.73 -7.74 25.06
C ASP A 299 18.70 -8.16 23.94
N TYR A 300 18.38 -7.91 22.68
CA TYR A 300 19.26 -8.15 21.55
C TYR A 300 19.53 -6.83 20.81
N ASP A 301 20.80 -6.45 20.70
CA ASP A 301 21.20 -5.12 20.22
C ASP A 301 21.79 -5.14 18.80
N GLU A 302 22.01 -6.33 18.23
CA GLU A 302 22.50 -6.50 16.87
C GLU A 302 21.35 -6.47 15.84
N ILE A 303 21.67 -6.70 14.57
CA ILE A 303 20.70 -6.62 13.47
C ILE A 303 19.74 -7.81 13.50
N MET A 304 18.46 -7.53 13.33
CA MET A 304 17.37 -8.49 13.27
C MET A 304 16.61 -8.37 11.94
N GLY A 305 16.30 -9.50 11.31
CA GLY A 305 15.42 -9.55 10.14
C GLY A 305 13.98 -9.81 10.59
N VAL A 306 13.11 -8.83 10.39
CA VAL A 306 11.69 -8.87 10.77
C VAL A 306 10.79 -8.92 9.54
N PRO A 307 9.56 -9.45 9.63
CA PRO A 307 8.59 -9.40 8.53
C PRO A 307 8.31 -7.97 8.06
N ILE A 308 8.00 -7.78 6.77
CA ILE A 308 7.63 -6.46 6.24
C ILE A 308 6.42 -5.85 6.96
N THR A 309 5.56 -6.67 7.57
CA THR A 309 4.43 -6.24 8.41
C THR A 309 4.85 -5.57 9.73
N PHE A 310 6.13 -5.63 10.10
CA PHE A 310 6.70 -4.83 11.19
C PHE A 310 6.44 -3.33 10.97
N LEU A 311 6.45 -2.89 9.72
CA LEU A 311 6.21 -1.49 9.35
C LEU A 311 4.85 -0.95 9.80
N ASP A 312 3.84 -1.81 9.97
CA ASP A 312 2.54 -1.45 10.52
C ASP A 312 2.62 -0.97 11.98
N LYS A 313 3.72 -1.26 12.67
CA LYS A 313 3.98 -0.94 14.09
C LYS A 313 5.33 -0.25 14.29
N TYR A 314 5.96 0.19 13.22
CA TYR A 314 7.27 0.81 13.30
C TYR A 314 7.24 2.11 14.10
N TYR A 315 8.02 2.14 15.17
CA TYR A 315 8.25 3.33 15.98
C TYR A 315 9.70 3.81 15.78
N PRO A 316 9.91 4.97 15.13
CA PRO A 316 11.25 5.46 14.75
C PRO A 316 12.18 5.75 15.93
N GLU A 317 11.61 6.08 17.11
CA GLU A 317 12.42 6.32 18.32
C GLU A 317 12.95 5.02 18.95
N GLN A 318 12.30 3.88 18.69
CA GLN A 318 12.67 2.59 19.25
C GLN A 318 13.60 1.79 18.34
N PHE A 319 13.44 1.93 17.03
CA PHE A 319 14.17 1.14 16.05
C PHE A 319 14.78 2.00 14.94
N GLU A 320 15.89 1.53 14.42
CA GLU A 320 16.50 1.97 13.17
C GLU A 320 16.23 0.91 12.08
N ILE A 321 15.82 1.34 10.90
CA ILE A 321 15.76 0.49 9.71
C ILE A 321 17.13 0.52 9.04
N VAL A 322 17.88 -0.58 9.17
CA VAL A 322 19.23 -0.71 8.65
C VAL A 322 19.21 -1.07 7.16
N GLY A 323 18.25 -1.89 6.73
CA GLY A 323 18.16 -2.33 5.34
C GLY A 323 17.04 -3.32 5.07
N ILE A 324 17.15 -4.03 3.96
CA ILE A 324 16.21 -5.05 3.51
C ILE A 324 16.95 -6.21 2.86
N THR A 325 16.44 -7.44 3.02
CA THR A 325 17.08 -8.66 2.47
C THR A 325 16.80 -8.86 0.98
N GLN A 326 16.78 -7.79 0.21
CA GLN A 326 16.62 -7.83 -1.26
C GLN A 326 18.01 -7.67 -1.92
N SER A 327 18.26 -8.46 -2.96
CA SER A 327 19.56 -8.46 -3.66
C SER A 327 19.99 -7.09 -4.17
N TRP A 328 19.04 -6.29 -4.65
CA TRP A 328 19.30 -4.94 -5.14
C TRP A 328 19.80 -3.96 -4.07
N PHE A 329 19.56 -4.25 -2.76
CA PHE A 329 20.00 -3.38 -1.68
C PHE A 329 21.48 -3.56 -1.32
N GLY A 330 22.05 -4.73 -1.63
CA GLY A 330 23.50 -4.96 -1.54
C GLY A 330 24.07 -5.24 -0.16
N MET A 331 23.24 -5.61 0.84
CA MET A 331 23.70 -5.95 2.20
C MET A 331 24.06 -7.43 2.41
N ALA A 332 23.86 -8.28 1.40
CA ALA A 332 24.20 -9.69 1.55
C ALA A 332 25.72 -9.88 1.75
N SER A 333 26.11 -10.56 2.82
CA SER A 333 27.51 -10.92 3.13
C SER A 333 28.03 -12.10 2.30
N LYS A 334 27.11 -12.85 1.67
CA LYS A 334 27.40 -14.03 0.85
C LYS A 334 26.46 -14.14 -0.34
N ILE A 335 27.00 -14.58 -1.47
CA ILE A 335 26.26 -14.84 -2.71
C ILE A 335 26.46 -16.30 -3.08
N TYR A 336 25.37 -16.97 -3.47
CA TYR A 336 25.36 -18.36 -3.89
C TYR A 336 25.38 -18.45 -5.42
N PRO A 337 26.49 -18.88 -6.04
CA PRO A 337 26.62 -18.83 -7.50
C PRO A 337 25.78 -19.91 -8.20
N LYS A 338 25.53 -21.02 -7.54
CA LYS A 338 24.80 -22.18 -8.09
C LYS A 338 23.86 -22.77 -7.04
N GLN A 339 22.57 -22.80 -7.35
CA GLN A 339 21.54 -23.23 -6.41
C GLN A 339 20.61 -24.24 -7.12
N ILE A 340 20.22 -25.29 -6.42
CA ILE A 340 19.18 -26.22 -6.87
C ILE A 340 17.96 -25.99 -6.00
N GLN A 341 16.90 -25.40 -6.57
CA GLN A 341 15.62 -25.32 -5.91
C GLN A 341 14.87 -26.63 -6.02
N VAL A 342 14.38 -27.14 -4.90
CA VAL A 342 13.45 -28.27 -4.84
C VAL A 342 12.06 -27.72 -4.51
N SER A 343 11.11 -27.96 -5.41
CA SER A 343 9.71 -27.51 -5.23
C SER A 343 8.98 -28.38 -4.21
N LYS A 344 7.80 -27.95 -3.78
CA LYS A 344 6.89 -28.75 -2.91
C LYS A 344 6.56 -30.12 -3.47
N THR A 345 6.65 -30.31 -4.79
CA THR A 345 6.41 -31.59 -5.47
C THR A 345 7.69 -32.38 -5.73
N GLY A 346 8.84 -31.95 -5.18
CA GLY A 346 10.14 -32.60 -5.35
C GLY A 346 10.83 -32.28 -6.70
N LYS A 347 10.24 -31.45 -7.56
CA LYS A 347 10.87 -31.06 -8.84
C LYS A 347 12.08 -30.19 -8.58
N LYS A 348 13.22 -30.56 -9.18
CA LYS A 348 14.48 -29.83 -9.08
C LYS A 348 14.66 -28.87 -10.25
N SER A 349 15.19 -27.68 -9.99
CA SER A 349 15.56 -26.69 -11.00
C SER A 349 16.76 -25.87 -10.56
N VAL A 350 17.62 -25.49 -11.49
CA VAL A 350 18.74 -24.57 -11.22
C VAL A 350 18.18 -23.15 -11.21
N VAL A 351 18.51 -22.41 -10.16
CA VAL A 351 18.02 -21.05 -9.91
C VAL A 351 19.10 -20.19 -9.27
N THR A 352 18.83 -18.87 -9.21
CA THR A 352 19.64 -17.89 -8.44
C THR A 352 18.83 -17.26 -7.29
N LYS A 353 17.66 -17.76 -7.02
CA LYS A 353 16.60 -17.13 -6.24
C LYS A 353 16.93 -17.01 -4.76
N LEU A 354 17.79 -17.88 -4.21
CA LEU A 354 18.20 -17.80 -2.81
C LEU A 354 18.90 -16.47 -2.49
N ASN A 355 19.50 -15.81 -3.49
CA ASN A 355 20.13 -14.51 -3.33
C ASN A 355 19.14 -13.34 -3.19
N ASP A 356 17.85 -13.55 -3.49
CA ASP A 356 16.80 -12.52 -3.38
C ASP A 356 16.11 -12.52 -2.00
N GLY A 357 16.78 -13.03 -0.96
CA GLY A 357 16.26 -13.07 0.41
C GLY A 357 17.27 -13.65 1.39
N ALA A 358 16.86 -13.72 2.65
CA ALA A 358 17.67 -14.30 3.71
C ALA A 358 17.64 -15.83 3.65
N ALA A 359 18.82 -16.44 3.64
CA ALA A 359 19.02 -17.88 3.63
C ALA A 359 19.23 -18.40 5.06
N ILE A 360 18.50 -19.44 5.43
CA ILE A 360 18.65 -20.15 6.71
C ILE A 360 19.09 -21.58 6.40
N GLU A 361 20.26 -21.97 6.91
CA GLU A 361 20.75 -23.34 6.81
C GLU A 361 19.86 -24.27 7.66
N VAL A 362 19.53 -25.45 7.14
CA VAL A 362 18.74 -26.46 7.82
C VAL A 362 19.42 -27.82 7.68
N ASP A 363 19.37 -28.66 8.73
CA ASP A 363 20.05 -29.93 8.78
C ASP A 363 19.53 -30.96 7.76
N ARG A 364 18.28 -30.83 7.35
CA ARG A 364 17.60 -31.75 6.44
C ARG A 364 16.53 -31.06 5.60
N PRO A 365 16.18 -31.64 4.44
CA PRO A 365 15.06 -31.14 3.63
C PRO A 365 13.75 -31.11 4.43
N ILE A 366 12.94 -30.09 4.16
CA ILE A 366 11.61 -29.96 4.74
C ILE A 366 10.62 -30.54 3.74
N GLU A 367 9.98 -31.68 4.08
CA GLU A 367 8.96 -32.28 3.22
C GLU A 367 7.76 -31.34 3.01
N GLY A 368 7.30 -31.26 1.76
CA GLY A 368 6.14 -30.42 1.39
C GLY A 368 6.43 -28.93 1.28
N ASP A 369 7.66 -28.49 1.49
CA ASP A 369 8.07 -27.10 1.35
C ASP A 369 9.13 -26.89 0.26
N VAL A 370 9.35 -25.63 -0.10
CA VAL A 370 10.43 -25.25 -1.04
C VAL A 370 11.72 -25.09 -0.24
N TYR A 371 12.77 -25.77 -0.70
CA TYR A 371 14.11 -25.60 -0.15
C TYR A 371 15.17 -25.54 -1.26
N TYR A 372 16.37 -25.19 -0.90
CA TYR A 372 17.49 -25.02 -1.83
C TYR A 372 18.66 -25.90 -1.39
N ILE A 373 19.43 -26.38 -2.37
CA ILE A 373 20.66 -27.14 -2.16
C ILE A 373 21.82 -26.32 -2.74
N VAL A 374 22.83 -26.04 -1.93
CA VAL A 374 24.07 -25.38 -2.32
C VAL A 374 25.23 -26.15 -1.68
N ASP A 375 26.17 -26.65 -2.48
CA ASP A 375 27.37 -27.39 -2.03
C ASP A 375 27.05 -28.51 -1.02
N GLY A 376 25.94 -29.22 -1.24
CA GLY A 376 25.49 -30.33 -0.39
C GLY A 376 24.76 -29.94 0.89
N LYS A 377 24.65 -28.65 1.19
CA LYS A 377 23.89 -28.11 2.32
C LYS A 377 22.48 -27.72 1.90
N TYR A 378 21.57 -27.74 2.86
CA TYR A 378 20.16 -27.40 2.65
C TYR A 378 19.84 -26.03 3.24
N TYR A 379 19.04 -25.26 2.50
CA TYR A 379 18.63 -23.92 2.91
C TYR A 379 17.13 -23.71 2.69
N THR A 380 16.52 -22.97 3.61
CA THR A 380 15.23 -22.32 3.38
C THR A 380 15.45 -20.84 3.14
N GLN A 381 14.51 -20.21 2.47
CA GLN A 381 14.54 -18.76 2.22
C GLN A 381 13.41 -18.11 2.99
N ALA A 382 13.73 -17.18 3.87
CA ALA A 382 12.73 -16.29 4.44
C ALA A 382 12.18 -15.36 3.35
N TYR A 383 10.88 -15.03 3.43
CA TYR A 383 10.35 -13.92 2.64
C TYR A 383 11.14 -12.64 2.94
N ALA A 384 11.02 -11.61 2.08
CA ALA A 384 11.68 -10.34 2.30
C ALA A 384 11.55 -9.87 3.76
N ARG A 385 12.68 -9.52 4.36
CA ARG A 385 12.79 -9.04 5.74
C ARG A 385 13.30 -7.62 5.75
N ILE A 386 12.71 -6.80 6.61
CA ILE A 386 13.31 -5.53 7.00
C ILE A 386 14.41 -5.83 8.01
N LEU A 387 15.59 -5.31 7.79
CA LEU A 387 16.71 -5.39 8.73
C LEU A 387 16.63 -4.21 9.68
N ILE A 388 16.44 -4.49 10.96
CA ILE A 388 16.29 -3.49 12.01
C ILE A 388 17.34 -3.66 13.09
N ARG A 389 17.61 -2.59 13.82
CA ARG A 389 18.36 -2.57 15.07
C ARG A 389 17.63 -1.70 16.08
N LYS A 390 17.68 -2.09 17.35
CA LYS A 390 17.16 -1.23 18.43
C LYS A 390 18.00 0.02 18.55
N LYS A 391 17.35 1.14 18.80
CA LYS A 391 18.03 2.36 19.24
C LYS A 391 18.32 2.27 20.72
N VAL A 392 19.55 2.60 21.10
CA VAL A 392 19.93 2.73 22.52
C VAL A 392 19.28 4.01 23.02
N SER A 393 18.39 3.90 24.01
CA SER A 393 17.83 5.07 24.66
C SER A 393 18.95 5.92 25.29
N PRO A 394 19.01 7.22 25.06
CA PRO A 394 20.07 8.06 25.66
C PRO A 394 20.02 8.16 27.20
N ASN A 395 19.06 7.51 27.88
CA ASN A 395 18.84 7.55 29.32
C ASN A 395 18.92 6.18 29.99
N THR A 396 20.09 5.55 29.95
CA THR A 396 20.43 4.43 30.85
C THR A 396 21.86 4.67 31.37
N HIS A 397 22.00 5.69 32.18
CA HIS A 397 23.13 5.82 33.12
C HIS A 397 22.60 6.13 34.50
#